data_63ca21d5b4c1fc73329ecc10ff949deb
#
_entry.id   63ca21d5b4c1fc73329ecc10ff949deb
#
_cell.length_a   1.000
_cell.length_b   1.000
_cell.length_c   1.000
_cell.angle_alpha   90.00
_cell.angle_beta   90.00
_cell.angle_gamma   90.00
#
_symmetry.space_group_name_H-M   'P 1'
#
loop_
_entity.id
_entity.type
_entity.pdbx_description
1 polymer ?
#
loop_
_entity_poly.entity_id
_entity_poly.type
_entity_poly.pdbx_seq_one_letter_code
_entity_poly.pdbx_strand_id
1 'polypeptide(L)'
;MTEYDLLKTGIFAAGALLIIVYIAICLFLLIRQRRMIFTPSYSESEENPSKFNLDYEEVWITVESNSKTQDKLHGWFIYSAEETLEIGTILYLHGAGGNISDHIYLRDVAQLQKLGFSVFLFDYRGYGKSIGDFPSETSIYADAQSALEYLTEQKTIPLKNIYLFGVSLGGAVAIDLALKEPNVAGLIVVSTFTSMQEEIYHLGYRMFPIHLILNQRFESISKVPYLKTLVMFIHGNSDTFNPSIMSQALYNVSPDPKQLLLVDNFGHNNISEMLETDQFKTDIQKFVTALA
;
A
#
# COMPACT_ATOMS: atom_id res chain seq x y z
N MET A 1 34.69 36.02 36.98
CA MET A 1 34.12 34.74 36.42
C MET A 1 35.30 33.79 36.44
N THR A 2 35.19 32.69 37.18
CA THR A 2 36.27 31.70 37.27
C THR A 2 36.29 30.85 36.01
N GLU A 3 37.44 30.18 35.69
CA GLU A 3 37.50 29.20 34.58
C GLU A 3 36.40 28.12 34.70
N TYR A 4 36.05 27.75 35.92
CA TYR A 4 34.99 26.80 36.26
C TYR A 4 33.60 27.33 35.87
N ASP A 5 33.31 28.61 36.08
CA ASP A 5 32.05 29.24 35.69
C ASP A 5 31.91 29.30 34.16
N LEU A 6 33.02 29.59 33.44
CA LEU A 6 33.06 29.59 31.99
C LEU A 6 32.81 28.18 31.39
N LEU A 7 33.44 27.16 32.00
CA LEU A 7 33.26 25.78 31.58
C LEU A 7 31.77 25.32 31.77
N LYS A 8 31.16 25.60 32.94
CA LYS A 8 29.77 25.30 33.21
C LYS A 8 28.84 26.01 32.21
N THR A 9 29.04 27.31 31.99
CA THR A 9 28.23 28.05 31.02
C THR A 9 28.35 27.46 29.62
N GLY A 10 29.58 27.03 29.21
CA GLY A 10 29.80 26.38 27.95
C GLY A 10 29.05 25.02 27.82
N ILE A 11 29.06 24.20 28.87
CA ILE A 11 28.34 22.91 28.90
C ILE A 11 26.83 23.14 28.82
N PHE A 12 26.28 24.10 29.58
CA PHE A 12 24.84 24.43 29.52
C PHE A 12 24.43 24.97 28.14
N ALA A 13 25.27 25.83 27.54
CA ALA A 13 25.00 26.36 26.20
C ALA A 13 25.02 25.25 25.14
N ALA A 14 25.99 24.32 25.21
CA ALA A 14 26.05 23.18 24.33
C ALA A 14 24.83 22.23 24.48
N GLY A 15 24.44 21.96 25.73
CA GLY A 15 23.25 21.15 26.01
C GLY A 15 21.96 21.80 25.49
N ALA A 16 21.79 23.12 25.70
CA ALA A 16 20.65 23.87 25.17
C ALA A 16 20.62 23.85 23.64
N LEU A 17 21.75 23.99 22.98
CA LEU A 17 21.88 23.90 21.52
C LEU A 17 21.44 22.51 21.01
N LEU A 18 21.89 21.43 21.64
CA LEU A 18 21.51 20.05 21.26
C LEU A 18 20.00 19.84 21.39
N ILE A 19 19.36 20.35 22.46
CA ILE A 19 17.90 20.28 22.65
C ILE A 19 17.18 21.04 21.53
N ILE A 20 17.64 22.26 21.20
CA ILE A 20 17.04 23.06 20.13
C ILE A 20 17.13 22.32 18.78
N VAL A 21 18.29 21.77 18.46
CA VAL A 21 18.50 21.00 17.23
C VAL A 21 17.57 19.77 17.20
N TYR A 22 17.47 19.03 18.31
CA TYR A 22 16.59 17.88 18.41
C TYR A 22 15.12 18.24 18.17
N ILE A 23 14.63 19.32 18.81
CA ILE A 23 13.27 19.83 18.61
C ILE A 23 13.08 20.27 17.15
N ALA A 24 14.06 20.96 16.56
CA ALA A 24 13.97 21.37 15.16
C ALA A 24 13.86 20.17 14.20
N ILE A 25 14.60 19.07 14.47
CA ILE A 25 14.47 17.82 13.69
C ILE A 25 13.06 17.22 13.89
N CYS A 26 12.55 17.15 15.11
CA CYS A 26 11.20 16.63 15.37
C CYS A 26 10.12 17.44 14.62
N LEU A 27 10.24 18.78 14.62
CA LEU A 27 9.33 19.65 13.87
C LEU A 27 9.46 19.46 12.35
N PHE A 28 10.68 19.30 11.86
CA PHE A 28 10.93 18.98 10.45
C PHE A 28 10.25 17.65 10.07
N LEU A 29 10.43 16.58 10.85
CA LEU A 29 9.78 15.29 10.65
C LEU A 29 8.25 15.40 10.67
N LEU A 30 7.69 16.12 11.66
CA LEU A 30 6.25 16.37 11.76
C LEU A 30 5.69 17.07 10.51
N ILE A 31 6.37 18.08 10.00
CA ILE A 31 5.90 18.87 8.84
C ILE A 31 6.12 18.10 7.53
N ARG A 32 7.21 17.35 7.41
CA ARG A 32 7.63 16.74 6.14
C ARG A 32 7.23 15.27 6.00
N GLN A 33 6.65 14.62 7.03
CA GLN A 33 6.35 13.19 7.04
C GLN A 33 5.58 12.71 5.79
N ARG A 34 4.58 13.46 5.32
CA ARG A 34 3.85 13.09 4.10
C ARG A 34 4.78 12.97 2.89
N ARG A 35 5.71 13.91 2.72
CA ARG A 35 6.69 13.88 1.61
C ARG A 35 7.81 12.86 1.78
N MET A 36 7.95 12.29 2.99
CA MET A 36 8.90 11.21 3.27
C MET A 36 8.25 9.83 3.07
N ILE A 37 6.95 9.73 3.35
CA ILE A 37 6.18 8.49 3.22
C ILE A 37 5.70 8.30 1.77
N PHE A 38 5.10 9.34 1.18
CA PHE A 38 4.57 9.27 -0.18
C PHE A 38 5.59 9.85 -1.17
N THR A 39 5.94 9.06 -2.16
CA THR A 39 6.91 9.44 -3.19
C THR A 39 6.33 9.30 -4.60
N PRO A 40 5.24 10.04 -4.90
CA PRO A 40 4.57 9.96 -6.19
C PRO A 40 5.50 10.42 -7.31
N SER A 41 5.47 9.72 -8.44
CA SER A 41 6.04 10.18 -9.71
C SER A 41 4.96 10.86 -10.54
N TYR A 42 5.31 12.01 -11.12
CA TYR A 42 4.46 12.77 -12.06
C TYR A 42 4.96 12.62 -13.50
N SER A 43 6.05 11.86 -13.72
CA SER A 43 6.54 11.62 -15.06
C SER A 43 5.53 10.74 -15.80
N GLU A 44 5.07 11.20 -16.96
CA GLU A 44 4.36 10.37 -17.91
C GLU A 44 5.39 9.36 -18.48
N SER A 45 5.38 8.14 -17.94
CA SER A 45 6.01 7.03 -18.63
C SER A 45 5.19 6.76 -19.89
N GLU A 46 5.86 6.44 -21.01
CA GLU A 46 5.17 5.94 -22.20
C GLU A 46 4.66 4.50 -22.00
N GLU A 47 4.85 3.94 -20.82
CA GLU A 47 4.39 2.58 -20.51
C GLU A 47 2.91 2.59 -20.13
N ASN A 48 2.20 1.66 -20.71
CA ASN A 48 0.79 1.41 -20.49
C ASN A 48 0.50 -0.09 -20.70
N PRO A 49 -0.68 -0.59 -20.35
CA PRO A 49 -0.99 -2.01 -20.45
C PRO A 49 -0.80 -2.63 -21.85
N SER A 50 -0.93 -1.86 -22.94
CA SER A 50 -0.74 -2.41 -24.30
C SER A 50 0.69 -2.86 -24.59
N LYS A 51 1.71 -2.32 -23.91
CA LYS A 51 3.10 -2.81 -24.03
C LYS A 51 3.29 -4.22 -23.44
N PHE A 52 2.36 -4.66 -22.63
CA PHE A 52 2.31 -6.01 -22.07
C PHE A 52 1.28 -6.90 -22.78
N ASN A 53 0.75 -6.46 -23.93
CA ASN A 53 -0.32 -7.10 -24.69
C ASN A 53 -1.59 -7.35 -23.85
N LEU A 54 -1.90 -6.43 -22.92
CA LEU A 54 -3.09 -6.48 -22.10
C LEU A 54 -4.19 -5.66 -22.76
N ASP A 55 -5.39 -6.24 -22.85
CA ASP A 55 -6.59 -5.51 -23.25
C ASP A 55 -7.11 -4.68 -22.05
N TYR A 56 -7.34 -3.38 -22.26
CA TYR A 56 -7.71 -2.47 -21.19
C TYR A 56 -8.56 -1.29 -21.66
N GLU A 57 -9.25 -0.69 -20.72
CA GLU A 57 -9.85 0.64 -20.89
C GLU A 57 -9.23 1.64 -19.92
N GLU A 58 -9.06 2.89 -20.36
CA GLU A 58 -8.66 4.00 -19.51
C GLU A 58 -9.86 4.53 -18.75
N VAL A 59 -9.69 4.70 -17.43
CA VAL A 59 -10.76 5.05 -16.50
C VAL A 59 -10.45 6.35 -15.79
N TRP A 60 -11.48 7.19 -15.64
CA TRP A 60 -11.43 8.40 -14.83
C TRP A 60 -12.59 8.41 -13.84
N ILE A 61 -12.28 8.44 -12.54
CA ILE A 61 -13.27 8.50 -11.47
C ILE A 61 -13.27 9.89 -10.87
N THR A 62 -14.42 10.54 -10.86
CA THR A 62 -14.61 11.80 -10.12
C THR A 62 -14.78 11.48 -8.64
N VAL A 63 -14.00 12.12 -7.77
CA VAL A 63 -14.06 11.93 -6.33
C VAL A 63 -14.44 13.22 -5.62
N GLU A 64 -15.08 13.09 -4.46
CA GLU A 64 -15.40 14.25 -3.62
C GLU A 64 -14.12 14.97 -3.19
N SER A 65 -14.15 16.29 -3.31
CA SER A 65 -13.04 17.16 -2.97
C SER A 65 -13.51 18.35 -2.16
N ASN A 66 -12.69 18.76 -1.18
CA ASN A 66 -12.87 20.04 -0.49
C ASN A 66 -12.25 21.20 -1.28
N SER A 67 -11.64 20.93 -2.45
CA SER A 67 -11.01 21.93 -3.31
C SER A 67 -12.04 22.57 -4.26
N LYS A 68 -11.68 23.73 -4.83
CA LYS A 68 -12.50 24.38 -5.86
C LYS A 68 -12.44 23.65 -7.21
N THR A 69 -11.51 22.73 -7.38
CA THR A 69 -11.33 21.89 -8.56
C THR A 69 -11.85 20.49 -8.25
N GLN A 70 -12.45 19.86 -9.26
CA GLN A 70 -12.93 18.50 -9.17
C GLN A 70 -11.74 17.54 -9.21
N ASP A 71 -11.53 16.81 -8.11
CA ASP A 71 -10.49 15.78 -8.05
C ASP A 71 -10.91 14.57 -8.88
N LYS A 72 -9.93 13.91 -9.51
CA LYS A 72 -10.16 12.72 -10.36
C LYS A 72 -9.07 11.69 -10.16
N LEU A 73 -9.45 10.44 -10.08
CA LEU A 73 -8.54 9.30 -10.12
C LEU A 73 -8.42 8.82 -11.57
N HIS A 74 -7.19 8.57 -11.98
CA HIS A 74 -6.86 7.93 -13.25
C HIS A 74 -6.54 6.46 -13.01
N GLY A 75 -6.99 5.58 -13.86
CA GLY A 75 -6.71 4.15 -13.77
C GLY A 75 -6.92 3.41 -15.08
N TRP A 76 -6.62 2.13 -15.04
CA TRP A 76 -6.86 1.19 -16.12
C TRP A 76 -7.66 -0.01 -15.60
N PHE A 77 -8.73 -0.33 -16.29
CA PHE A 77 -9.43 -1.59 -16.11
C PHE A 77 -8.92 -2.57 -17.15
N ILE A 78 -8.16 -3.57 -16.71
CA ILE A 78 -7.54 -4.60 -17.53
C ILE A 78 -8.45 -5.83 -17.49
N TYR A 79 -8.84 -6.34 -18.66
CA TYR A 79 -9.71 -7.50 -18.79
C TYR A 79 -8.92 -8.79 -18.60
N SER A 80 -9.56 -9.82 -18.02
CA SER A 80 -9.00 -11.17 -17.97
C SER A 80 -8.71 -11.69 -19.38
N ALA A 81 -7.76 -12.63 -19.52
CA ALA A 81 -7.46 -13.22 -20.82
C ALA A 81 -8.68 -14.02 -21.35
N GLU A 82 -9.05 -13.83 -22.63
CA GLU A 82 -10.20 -14.49 -23.25
C GLU A 82 -10.17 -16.03 -23.14
N GLU A 83 -8.96 -16.61 -23.03
CA GLU A 83 -8.76 -18.06 -22.98
C GLU A 83 -8.90 -18.64 -21.55
N THR A 84 -9.07 -17.79 -20.54
CA THR A 84 -9.17 -18.21 -19.13
C THR A 84 -10.59 -18.03 -18.61
N LEU A 85 -11.04 -18.97 -17.75
CA LEU A 85 -12.23 -18.73 -16.95
C LEU A 85 -11.97 -17.58 -16.00
N GLU A 86 -12.76 -16.52 -16.08
CA GLU A 86 -12.64 -15.36 -15.18
C GLU A 86 -12.90 -15.79 -13.73
N ILE A 87 -11.91 -15.60 -12.87
CA ILE A 87 -11.98 -15.90 -11.44
C ILE A 87 -12.72 -14.80 -10.70
N GLY A 88 -12.53 -13.55 -11.13
CA GLY A 88 -13.08 -12.34 -10.53
C GLY A 88 -12.23 -11.12 -10.84
N THR A 89 -12.52 -10.02 -10.17
CA THR A 89 -11.83 -8.75 -10.38
C THR A 89 -10.94 -8.40 -9.20
N ILE A 90 -9.70 -8.06 -9.45
CA ILE A 90 -8.78 -7.51 -8.48
C ILE A 90 -8.87 -5.98 -8.49
N LEU A 91 -9.11 -5.36 -7.31
CA LEU A 91 -8.79 -3.97 -7.07
C LEU A 91 -7.34 -3.91 -6.57
N TYR A 92 -6.43 -3.43 -7.43
CA TYR A 92 -5.01 -3.35 -7.13
C TYR A 92 -4.67 -2.00 -6.47
N LEU A 93 -4.15 -2.07 -5.25
CA LEU A 93 -3.76 -0.95 -4.40
C LEU A 93 -2.23 -0.91 -4.34
N HIS A 94 -1.63 0.06 -5.04
CA HIS A 94 -0.18 0.15 -5.22
C HIS A 94 0.55 0.69 -3.98
N GLY A 95 1.87 0.58 -3.98
CA GLY A 95 2.75 1.05 -2.90
C GLY A 95 2.92 2.57 -2.83
N ALA A 96 3.83 3.03 -1.97
CA ALA A 96 4.05 4.45 -1.69
C ALA A 96 4.75 5.23 -2.80
N GLY A 97 5.45 4.54 -3.71
CA GLY A 97 6.29 5.16 -4.74
C GLY A 97 5.74 5.04 -6.15
N GLY A 98 6.23 5.90 -7.04
CA GLY A 98 5.96 5.83 -8.46
C GLY A 98 4.57 6.27 -8.90
N ASN A 99 4.02 5.60 -9.89
CA ASN A 99 2.65 5.70 -10.39
C ASN A 99 2.31 4.42 -11.17
N ILE A 100 1.05 4.26 -11.59
CA ILE A 100 0.58 3.02 -12.25
C ILE A 100 1.29 2.69 -13.57
N SER A 101 1.95 3.66 -14.22
CA SER A 101 2.73 3.41 -15.44
C SER A 101 4.13 2.84 -15.16
N ASP A 102 4.49 2.59 -13.90
CA ASP A 102 5.75 1.94 -13.58
C ASP A 102 5.73 0.47 -14.01
N HIS A 103 6.80 0.06 -14.63
CA HIS A 103 6.99 -1.29 -15.18
C HIS A 103 6.68 -2.42 -14.17
N ILE A 104 7.02 -2.18 -12.91
CA ILE A 104 6.75 -3.13 -11.81
C ILE A 104 5.24 -3.42 -11.67
N TYR A 105 4.40 -2.39 -11.58
CA TYR A 105 2.95 -2.58 -11.42
C TYR A 105 2.31 -3.23 -12.66
N LEU A 106 2.78 -2.88 -13.85
CA LEU A 106 2.29 -3.49 -15.09
C LEU A 106 2.68 -4.97 -15.19
N ARG A 107 3.87 -5.35 -14.72
CA ARG A 107 4.27 -6.77 -14.61
C ARG A 107 3.39 -7.54 -13.63
N ASP A 108 3.13 -6.98 -12.45
CA ASP A 108 2.25 -7.60 -11.45
C ASP A 108 0.88 -7.86 -12.04
N VAL A 109 0.28 -6.84 -12.66
CA VAL A 109 -1.04 -6.94 -13.31
C VAL A 109 -1.05 -7.98 -14.42
N ALA A 110 0.02 -8.05 -15.24
CA ALA A 110 0.13 -9.07 -16.28
C ALA A 110 0.19 -10.51 -15.71
N GLN A 111 0.79 -10.72 -14.53
CA GLN A 111 0.77 -12.02 -13.87
C GLN A 111 -0.62 -12.36 -13.31
N LEU A 112 -1.29 -11.39 -12.70
CA LEU A 112 -2.64 -11.57 -12.16
C LEU A 112 -3.66 -11.83 -13.27
N GLN A 113 -3.54 -11.14 -14.40
CA GLN A 113 -4.36 -11.37 -15.60
C GLN A 113 -4.21 -12.79 -16.16
N LYS A 114 -2.96 -13.31 -16.23
CA LYS A 114 -2.68 -14.69 -16.67
C LYS A 114 -3.30 -15.74 -15.74
N LEU A 115 -3.54 -15.41 -14.48
CA LEU A 115 -4.22 -16.29 -13.53
C LEU A 115 -5.75 -16.30 -13.70
N GLY A 116 -6.30 -15.44 -14.56
CA GLY A 116 -7.73 -15.36 -14.86
C GLY A 116 -8.45 -14.22 -14.13
N PHE A 117 -7.74 -13.23 -13.60
CA PHE A 117 -8.37 -12.06 -13.01
C PHE A 117 -8.50 -10.92 -14.03
N SER A 118 -9.63 -10.21 -13.99
CA SER A 118 -9.66 -8.82 -14.42
C SER A 118 -8.99 -7.96 -13.34
N VAL A 119 -8.34 -6.86 -13.69
CA VAL A 119 -7.62 -6.02 -12.71
C VAL A 119 -7.96 -4.55 -12.91
N PHE A 120 -8.40 -3.88 -11.86
CA PHE A 120 -8.49 -2.43 -11.84
C PHE A 120 -7.28 -1.87 -11.07
N LEU A 121 -6.37 -1.22 -11.81
CA LEU A 121 -5.18 -0.54 -11.32
C LEU A 121 -5.39 0.97 -11.47
N PHE A 122 -5.22 1.76 -10.40
CA PHE A 122 -5.43 3.20 -10.42
C PHE A 122 -4.40 3.95 -9.57
N ASP A 123 -4.16 5.21 -9.92
CA ASP A 123 -3.35 6.15 -9.15
C ASP A 123 -4.19 6.86 -8.08
N TYR A 124 -3.72 6.90 -6.84
CA TYR A 124 -4.30 7.77 -5.80
C TYR A 124 -4.17 9.24 -6.19
N ARG A 125 -4.98 10.13 -5.58
CA ARG A 125 -4.82 11.58 -5.76
C ARG A 125 -3.36 12.01 -5.52
N GLY A 126 -2.85 12.86 -6.39
CA GLY A 126 -1.47 13.33 -6.34
C GLY A 126 -0.42 12.33 -6.81
N TYR A 127 -0.82 11.21 -7.45
CA TYR A 127 0.04 10.28 -8.18
C TYR A 127 -0.26 10.33 -9.68
N GLY A 128 0.76 10.12 -10.50
CA GLY A 128 0.65 9.97 -11.94
C GLY A 128 -0.20 11.06 -12.60
N LYS A 129 -1.26 10.62 -13.31
CA LYS A 129 -2.24 11.51 -13.96
C LYS A 129 -3.41 11.89 -13.05
N SER A 130 -3.56 11.28 -11.86
CA SER A 130 -4.65 11.59 -10.93
C SER A 130 -4.57 13.02 -10.43
N ILE A 131 -5.71 13.70 -10.43
CA ILE A 131 -5.85 15.11 -10.06
C ILE A 131 -6.31 15.22 -8.61
N GLY A 132 -5.60 16.03 -7.82
CA GLY A 132 -5.94 16.31 -6.43
C GLY A 132 -4.73 16.74 -5.62
N ASP A 133 -4.94 16.91 -4.32
CA ASP A 133 -3.90 17.30 -3.38
C ASP A 133 -2.83 16.22 -3.18
N PHE A 134 -1.66 16.64 -2.67
CA PHE A 134 -0.61 15.71 -2.28
C PHE A 134 -1.14 14.66 -1.28
N PRO A 135 -0.84 13.35 -1.47
CA PRO A 135 -1.48 12.25 -0.76
C PRO A 135 -1.32 12.32 0.76
N SER A 136 -2.31 11.75 1.45
CA SER A 136 -2.35 11.53 2.89
C SER A 136 -3.02 10.18 3.17
N GLU A 137 -2.82 9.63 4.37
CA GLU A 137 -3.52 8.40 4.79
C GLU A 137 -5.03 8.49 4.57
N THR A 138 -5.64 9.60 4.98
CA THR A 138 -7.09 9.80 4.83
C THR A 138 -7.51 9.87 3.36
N SER A 139 -6.74 10.58 2.51
CA SER A 139 -7.10 10.71 1.11
C SER A 139 -6.97 9.39 0.34
N ILE A 140 -5.91 8.61 0.57
CA ILE A 140 -5.74 7.34 -0.15
C ILE A 140 -6.75 6.27 0.30
N TYR A 141 -7.22 6.30 1.55
CA TYR A 141 -8.33 5.45 1.99
C TYR A 141 -9.65 5.83 1.29
N ALA A 142 -9.91 7.13 1.15
CA ALA A 142 -11.08 7.61 0.40
C ALA A 142 -10.99 7.27 -1.10
N ASP A 143 -9.80 7.37 -1.68
CA ASP A 143 -9.55 7.03 -3.09
C ASP A 143 -9.79 5.53 -3.35
N ALA A 144 -9.33 4.67 -2.44
CA ALA A 144 -9.57 3.23 -2.52
C ALA A 144 -11.07 2.89 -2.41
N GLN A 145 -11.81 3.58 -1.53
CA GLN A 145 -13.26 3.44 -1.43
C GLN A 145 -13.95 3.85 -2.74
N SER A 146 -13.58 5.00 -3.31
CA SER A 146 -14.16 5.46 -4.59
C SER A 146 -13.83 4.53 -5.75
N ALA A 147 -12.64 3.91 -5.75
CA ALA A 147 -12.26 2.90 -6.73
C ALA A 147 -13.11 1.62 -6.61
N LEU A 148 -13.42 1.20 -5.39
CA LEU A 148 -14.32 0.07 -5.16
C LEU A 148 -15.77 0.38 -5.57
N GLU A 149 -16.26 1.58 -5.25
CA GLU A 149 -17.58 2.07 -5.67
C GLU A 149 -17.69 2.12 -7.20
N TYR A 150 -16.66 2.55 -7.91
CA TYR A 150 -16.62 2.47 -9.37
C TYR A 150 -16.83 1.04 -9.87
N LEU A 151 -16.15 0.05 -9.28
CA LEU A 151 -16.31 -1.34 -9.67
C LEU A 151 -17.72 -1.87 -9.41
N THR A 152 -18.31 -1.51 -8.27
CA THR A 152 -19.63 -2.01 -7.87
C THR A 152 -20.79 -1.28 -8.57
N GLU A 153 -20.69 0.04 -8.74
CA GLU A 153 -21.80 0.85 -9.24
C GLU A 153 -21.75 1.06 -10.75
N GLN A 154 -20.55 1.35 -11.30
CA GLN A 154 -20.43 1.63 -12.73
C GLN A 154 -20.12 0.38 -13.54
N LYS A 155 -19.21 -0.49 -13.04
CA LYS A 155 -18.93 -1.79 -13.67
C LYS A 155 -19.93 -2.87 -13.28
N THR A 156 -20.78 -2.62 -12.28
CA THR A 156 -21.80 -3.56 -11.78
C THR A 156 -21.24 -4.92 -11.33
N ILE A 157 -19.99 -4.93 -10.84
CA ILE A 157 -19.32 -6.14 -10.35
C ILE A 157 -19.74 -6.37 -8.89
N PRO A 158 -20.34 -7.52 -8.55
CA PRO A 158 -20.71 -7.81 -7.17
C PRO A 158 -19.49 -7.87 -6.25
N LEU A 159 -19.60 -7.33 -5.02
CA LEU A 159 -18.53 -7.35 -4.02
C LEU A 159 -17.91 -8.74 -3.83
N LYS A 160 -18.72 -9.77 -3.81
CA LYS A 160 -18.29 -11.17 -3.68
C LYS A 160 -17.41 -11.68 -4.84
N ASN A 161 -17.26 -10.93 -5.92
CA ASN A 161 -16.38 -11.21 -7.06
C ASN A 161 -15.18 -10.25 -7.10
N ILE A 162 -15.02 -9.36 -6.09
CA ILE A 162 -13.92 -8.40 -6.03
C ILE A 162 -12.93 -8.84 -4.95
N TYR A 163 -11.68 -9.01 -5.34
CA TYR A 163 -10.55 -9.27 -4.47
C TYR A 163 -9.77 -7.96 -4.26
N LEU A 164 -9.42 -7.65 -3.02
CA LEU A 164 -8.53 -6.54 -2.71
C LEU A 164 -7.09 -7.04 -2.71
N PHE A 165 -6.24 -6.45 -3.52
CA PHE A 165 -4.83 -6.81 -3.63
C PHE A 165 -3.97 -5.59 -3.30
N GLY A 166 -3.28 -5.61 -2.16
CA GLY A 166 -2.50 -4.48 -1.70
C GLY A 166 -1.01 -4.80 -1.54
N VAL A 167 -0.15 -3.98 -2.11
CA VAL A 167 1.31 -4.13 -2.05
C VAL A 167 1.92 -3.05 -1.17
N SER A 168 2.77 -3.44 -0.22
CA SER A 168 3.49 -2.49 0.66
C SER A 168 2.50 -1.54 1.36
N LEU A 169 2.59 -0.22 1.17
CA LEU A 169 1.60 0.76 1.65
C LEU A 169 0.17 0.39 1.23
N GLY A 170 -0.02 -0.07 -0.02
CA GLY A 170 -1.31 -0.51 -0.52
C GLY A 170 -1.90 -1.68 0.27
N GLY A 171 -1.08 -2.49 0.92
CA GLY A 171 -1.53 -3.54 1.85
C GLY A 171 -2.24 -2.97 3.07
N ALA A 172 -1.75 -1.88 3.65
CA ALA A 172 -2.43 -1.19 4.73
C ALA A 172 -3.75 -0.53 4.27
N VAL A 173 -3.78 -0.05 3.01
CA VAL A 173 -5.00 0.49 2.39
C VAL A 173 -6.02 -0.62 2.16
N ALA A 174 -5.59 -1.77 1.65
CA ALA A 174 -6.44 -2.94 1.43
C ALA A 174 -7.07 -3.47 2.74
N ILE A 175 -6.29 -3.50 3.82
CA ILE A 175 -6.78 -3.89 5.16
C ILE A 175 -7.86 -2.92 5.65
N ASP A 176 -7.67 -1.60 5.51
CA ASP A 176 -8.67 -0.60 5.90
C ASP A 176 -9.97 -0.75 5.09
N LEU A 177 -9.84 -0.96 3.78
CA LEU A 177 -10.97 -1.15 2.88
C LEU A 177 -11.73 -2.45 3.19
N ALA A 178 -11.03 -3.58 3.40
CA ALA A 178 -11.64 -4.86 3.75
C ALA A 178 -12.39 -4.81 5.09
N LEU A 179 -11.92 -3.99 6.04
CA LEU A 179 -12.62 -3.79 7.31
C LEU A 179 -13.96 -3.09 7.12
N LYS A 180 -14.04 -2.15 6.17
CA LYS A 180 -15.28 -1.41 5.84
C LYS A 180 -16.22 -2.23 4.96
N GLU A 181 -15.66 -3.03 4.06
CA GLU A 181 -16.36 -3.80 3.05
C GLU A 181 -16.13 -5.31 3.23
N PRO A 182 -16.69 -5.92 4.27
CA PRO A 182 -16.38 -7.31 4.63
C PRO A 182 -16.94 -8.36 3.66
N ASN A 183 -17.74 -7.95 2.67
CA ASN A 183 -18.37 -8.82 1.69
C ASN A 183 -17.56 -8.96 0.38
N VAL A 184 -16.37 -8.39 0.30
CA VAL A 184 -15.45 -8.63 -0.82
C VAL A 184 -15.02 -10.10 -0.85
N ALA A 185 -14.69 -10.62 -2.02
CA ALA A 185 -14.34 -12.03 -2.23
C ALA A 185 -13.15 -12.45 -1.36
N GLY A 186 -12.12 -11.63 -1.25
CA GLY A 186 -10.93 -11.94 -0.46
C GLY A 186 -9.98 -10.75 -0.36
N LEU A 187 -9.05 -10.84 0.60
CA LEU A 187 -8.00 -9.84 0.84
C LEU A 187 -6.63 -10.49 0.65
N ILE A 188 -5.82 -9.96 -0.25
CA ILE A 188 -4.45 -10.40 -0.51
C ILE A 188 -3.51 -9.25 -0.17
N VAL A 189 -2.60 -9.48 0.76
CA VAL A 189 -1.69 -8.46 1.30
C VAL A 189 -0.25 -8.88 1.07
N VAL A 190 0.49 -8.11 0.28
CA VAL A 190 1.85 -8.45 -0.16
C VAL A 190 2.86 -7.48 0.44
N SER A 191 3.88 -8.00 1.14
CA SER A 191 5.05 -7.26 1.64
C SER A 191 4.71 -5.98 2.41
N THR A 192 3.68 -6.01 3.25
CA THR A 192 3.20 -4.86 4.04
C THR A 192 3.81 -4.82 5.44
N PHE A 193 3.49 -3.78 6.17
CA PHE A 193 3.95 -3.50 7.54
C PHE A 193 2.79 -3.53 8.56
N THR A 194 3.14 -3.66 9.84
CA THR A 194 2.17 -3.67 10.95
C THR A 194 1.59 -2.30 11.24
N SER A 195 2.43 -1.26 11.18
CA SER A 195 2.07 0.15 11.24
C SER A 195 3.22 0.99 10.68
N MET A 196 2.92 2.20 10.23
CA MET A 196 3.95 3.15 9.78
C MET A 196 4.95 3.48 10.89
N GLN A 197 4.53 3.48 12.15
CA GLN A 197 5.43 3.68 13.29
C GLN A 197 6.48 2.58 13.39
N GLU A 198 6.07 1.30 13.29
CA GLU A 198 7.00 0.17 13.39
C GLU A 198 7.94 0.10 12.18
N GLU A 199 7.46 0.44 10.98
CA GLU A 199 8.30 0.58 9.79
C GLU A 199 9.38 1.66 9.99
N ILE A 200 9.00 2.86 10.44
CA ILE A 200 9.92 3.96 10.74
C ILE A 200 10.94 3.55 11.83
N TYR A 201 10.52 2.80 12.83
CA TYR A 201 11.41 2.28 13.88
C TYR A 201 12.38 1.23 13.33
N HIS A 202 11.94 0.39 12.40
CA HIS A 202 12.81 -0.56 11.70
C HIS A 202 13.86 0.16 10.86
N LEU A 203 13.49 1.26 10.21
CA LEU A 203 14.41 2.11 9.43
C LEU A 203 15.42 2.91 10.30
N GLY A 204 15.42 2.74 11.62
CA GLY A 204 16.44 3.29 12.53
C GLY A 204 16.05 4.58 13.24
N TYR A 205 14.82 5.07 13.11
CA TYR A 205 14.37 6.36 13.70
C TYR A 205 13.83 6.23 15.14
N ARG A 206 14.18 5.18 15.88
CA ARG A 206 13.72 4.94 17.27
C ARG A 206 14.13 6.03 18.27
N MET A 207 15.17 6.82 17.96
CA MET A 207 15.62 7.94 18.80
C MET A 207 14.65 9.13 18.80
N PHE A 208 13.70 9.19 17.87
CA PHE A 208 12.69 10.24 17.78
C PHE A 208 11.35 9.76 18.37
N PRO A 209 10.55 10.68 18.96
CA PRO A 209 9.27 10.36 19.55
C PRO A 209 8.17 10.21 18.47
N ILE A 210 8.37 9.23 17.56
CA ILE A 210 7.52 9.00 16.39
C ILE A 210 6.05 8.88 16.79
N HIS A 211 5.74 8.19 17.88
CA HIS A 211 4.37 8.03 18.41
C HIS A 211 3.65 9.35 18.73
N LEU A 212 4.40 10.46 18.97
CA LEU A 212 3.84 11.79 19.24
C LEU A 212 3.71 12.64 17.98
N ILE A 213 4.62 12.46 17.01
CA ILE A 213 4.72 13.35 15.85
C ILE A 213 4.10 12.77 14.57
N LEU A 214 3.91 11.43 14.51
CA LEU A 214 3.37 10.77 13.33
C LEU A 214 1.86 10.91 13.25
N ASN A 215 1.36 11.43 12.12
CA ASN A 215 -0.07 11.55 11.82
C ASN A 215 -0.52 10.70 10.61
N GLN A 216 0.42 10.05 9.91
CA GLN A 216 0.17 9.07 8.84
C GLN A 216 0.45 7.68 9.42
N ARG A 217 -0.49 7.10 10.13
CA ARG A 217 -0.24 5.97 11.04
C ARG A 217 -0.32 4.60 10.39
N PHE A 218 -1.28 4.39 9.49
CA PHE A 218 -1.52 3.10 8.82
C PHE A 218 -1.50 1.92 9.81
N GLU A 219 -2.33 1.99 10.84
CA GLU A 219 -2.36 1.04 11.98
C GLU A 219 -3.00 -0.30 11.57
N SER A 220 -2.32 -1.07 10.70
CA SER A 220 -2.82 -2.36 10.21
C SER A 220 -3.01 -3.37 11.34
N ILE A 221 -2.04 -3.45 12.28
CA ILE A 221 -2.06 -4.43 13.37
C ILE A 221 -3.30 -4.29 14.28
N SER A 222 -3.80 -3.08 14.45
CA SER A 222 -5.01 -2.83 15.26
C SER A 222 -6.31 -3.12 14.51
N LYS A 223 -6.29 -3.16 13.17
CA LYS A 223 -7.45 -3.39 12.31
C LYS A 223 -7.66 -4.86 11.99
N VAL A 224 -6.58 -5.58 11.72
CA VAL A 224 -6.59 -6.99 11.30
C VAL A 224 -7.41 -7.92 12.21
N PRO A 225 -7.43 -7.78 13.56
CA PRO A 225 -8.26 -8.64 14.42
C PRO A 225 -9.77 -8.56 14.17
N TYR A 226 -10.23 -7.53 13.46
CA TYR A 226 -11.65 -7.29 13.19
C TYR A 226 -12.05 -7.63 11.75
N LEU A 227 -11.13 -8.15 10.93
CA LEU A 227 -11.43 -8.61 9.58
C LEU A 227 -12.46 -9.76 9.63
N LYS A 228 -13.37 -9.74 8.67
CA LYS A 228 -14.36 -10.83 8.46
C LYS A 228 -14.14 -11.52 7.10
N THR A 229 -13.32 -10.92 6.26
CA THR A 229 -12.98 -11.41 4.93
C THR A 229 -11.81 -12.40 5.04
N LEU A 230 -11.84 -13.48 4.26
CA LEU A 230 -10.68 -14.37 4.10
C LEU A 230 -9.45 -13.56 3.69
N VAL A 231 -8.34 -13.73 4.41
CA VAL A 231 -7.11 -12.98 4.16
C VAL A 231 -5.93 -13.90 3.86
N MET A 232 -5.14 -13.51 2.86
CA MET A 232 -3.84 -14.10 2.54
C MET A 232 -2.74 -13.05 2.69
N PHE A 233 -1.78 -13.33 3.57
CA PHE A 233 -0.55 -12.55 3.70
C PHE A 233 0.56 -13.23 2.90
N ILE A 234 1.28 -12.46 2.08
CA ILE A 234 2.38 -12.94 1.24
C ILE A 234 3.60 -12.07 1.52
N HIS A 235 4.78 -12.68 1.73
CA HIS A 235 5.99 -11.92 1.99
C HIS A 235 7.25 -12.65 1.56
N GLY A 236 8.19 -11.91 0.98
CA GLY A 236 9.53 -12.43 0.70
C GLY A 236 10.40 -12.45 1.96
N ASN A 237 11.04 -13.58 2.28
CA ASN A 237 11.86 -13.72 3.47
C ASN A 237 13.15 -12.85 3.46
N SER A 238 13.56 -12.36 2.30
CA SER A 238 14.72 -11.49 2.14
C SER A 238 14.36 -9.99 2.07
N ASP A 239 13.12 -9.63 2.41
CA ASP A 239 12.68 -8.24 2.46
C ASP A 239 13.34 -7.54 3.67
N THR A 240 14.24 -6.60 3.36
CA THR A 240 14.96 -5.79 4.36
C THR A 240 14.32 -4.43 4.60
N PHE A 241 13.38 -4.02 3.74
CA PHE A 241 12.62 -2.78 3.89
C PHE A 241 11.44 -3.00 4.85
N ASN A 242 10.56 -3.93 4.51
CA ASN A 242 9.51 -4.45 5.41
C ASN A 242 9.86 -5.89 5.79
N PRO A 243 10.40 -6.17 6.99
CA PRO A 243 10.73 -7.53 7.35
C PRO A 243 9.50 -8.46 7.40
N SER A 244 9.65 -9.69 6.91
CA SER A 244 8.57 -10.68 6.84
C SER A 244 7.91 -10.98 8.19
N ILE A 245 8.61 -10.71 9.30
CA ILE A 245 8.05 -10.81 10.66
C ILE A 245 6.83 -9.88 10.85
N MET A 246 6.70 -8.79 10.07
CA MET A 246 5.54 -7.91 10.13
C MET A 246 4.29 -8.61 9.56
N SER A 247 4.40 -9.30 8.42
CA SER A 247 3.28 -10.11 7.91
C SER A 247 2.96 -11.29 8.82
N GLN A 248 3.95 -11.93 9.44
CA GLN A 248 3.72 -12.95 10.46
C GLN A 248 2.95 -12.41 11.68
N ALA A 249 3.28 -11.19 12.13
CA ALA A 249 2.58 -10.53 13.22
C ALA A 249 1.11 -10.24 12.85
N LEU A 250 0.84 -9.73 11.63
CA LEU A 250 -0.51 -9.52 11.12
C LEU A 250 -1.29 -10.84 11.03
N TYR A 251 -0.67 -11.88 10.45
CA TYR A 251 -1.26 -13.22 10.38
C TYR A 251 -1.63 -13.76 11.76
N ASN A 252 -0.74 -13.63 12.76
CA ASN A 252 -0.97 -14.18 14.10
C ASN A 252 -2.21 -13.57 14.80
N VAL A 253 -2.50 -12.28 14.57
CA VAL A 253 -3.66 -11.60 15.16
C VAL A 253 -4.91 -11.63 14.28
N SER A 254 -4.79 -12.10 13.03
CA SER A 254 -5.92 -12.21 12.10
C SER A 254 -6.86 -13.34 12.54
N PRO A 255 -8.19 -13.15 12.44
CA PRO A 255 -9.14 -14.24 12.62
C PRO A 255 -9.04 -15.27 11.48
N ASP A 256 -9.53 -16.48 11.71
CA ASP A 256 -9.71 -17.45 10.64
C ASP A 256 -10.99 -17.12 9.80
N PRO A 257 -11.01 -17.46 8.50
CA PRO A 257 -9.97 -18.15 7.74
C PRO A 257 -8.86 -17.20 7.26
N LYS A 258 -7.61 -17.66 7.37
CA LYS A 258 -6.41 -16.90 7.00
C LYS A 258 -5.32 -17.80 6.41
N GLN A 259 -4.45 -17.22 5.59
CA GLN A 259 -3.30 -17.91 5.01
C GLN A 259 -2.04 -17.04 5.12
N LEU A 260 -0.87 -17.67 5.22
CA LEU A 260 0.43 -17.02 5.18
C LEU A 260 1.34 -17.75 4.20
N LEU A 261 1.87 -17.02 3.23
CA LEU A 261 2.85 -17.49 2.28
C LEU A 261 4.16 -16.70 2.46
N LEU A 262 5.20 -17.38 2.92
CA LEU A 262 6.55 -16.83 2.97
C LEU A 262 7.35 -17.43 1.83
N VAL A 263 7.94 -16.57 0.98
CA VAL A 263 8.68 -16.99 -0.22
C VAL A 263 10.16 -16.71 -0.03
N ASP A 264 10.98 -17.76 -0.15
CA ASP A 264 12.41 -17.65 0.06
C ASP A 264 13.11 -16.89 -1.06
N ASN A 265 14.17 -16.14 -0.69
CA ASN A 265 15.04 -15.39 -1.59
C ASN A 265 14.38 -14.18 -2.31
N PHE A 266 13.19 -13.75 -1.90
CA PHE A 266 12.56 -12.54 -2.43
C PHE A 266 12.63 -11.39 -1.43
N GLY A 267 12.95 -10.20 -1.94
CA GLY A 267 12.99 -8.93 -1.21
C GLY A 267 11.86 -8.00 -1.63
N HIS A 268 11.85 -6.78 -1.09
CA HIS A 268 10.80 -5.80 -1.33
C HIS A 268 10.65 -5.41 -2.82
N ASN A 269 11.75 -5.38 -3.57
CA ASN A 269 11.76 -4.95 -4.97
C ASN A 269 11.54 -6.10 -5.99
N ASN A 270 11.37 -7.33 -5.52
CA ASN A 270 11.21 -8.51 -6.38
C ASN A 270 9.78 -9.10 -6.33
N ILE A 271 8.78 -8.28 -6.04
CA ILE A 271 7.39 -8.75 -5.90
C ILE A 271 6.90 -9.35 -7.22
N SER A 272 7.15 -8.69 -8.36
CA SER A 272 6.74 -9.20 -9.66
C SER A 272 7.30 -10.59 -9.97
N GLU A 273 8.59 -10.82 -9.68
CA GLU A 273 9.22 -12.11 -9.82
C GLU A 273 8.64 -13.15 -8.85
N MET A 274 8.26 -12.75 -7.65
CA MET A 274 7.59 -13.61 -6.67
C MET A 274 6.22 -14.06 -7.18
N LEU A 275 5.44 -13.17 -7.83
CA LEU A 275 4.15 -13.49 -8.43
C LEU A 275 4.27 -14.45 -9.64
N GLU A 276 5.45 -14.56 -10.25
CA GLU A 276 5.73 -15.50 -11.35
C GLU A 276 5.98 -16.94 -10.87
N THR A 277 6.21 -17.14 -9.56
CA THR A 277 6.53 -18.49 -9.02
C THR A 277 5.35 -19.44 -9.07
N ASP A 278 5.62 -20.73 -9.30
CA ASP A 278 4.60 -21.77 -9.26
C ASP A 278 3.98 -21.92 -7.86
N GLN A 279 4.75 -21.61 -6.83
CA GLN A 279 4.27 -21.59 -5.45
C GLN A 279 3.16 -20.53 -5.29
N PHE A 280 3.40 -19.30 -5.71
CA PHE A 280 2.39 -18.24 -5.67
C PHE A 280 1.13 -18.63 -6.45
N LYS A 281 1.29 -19.10 -7.69
CA LYS A 281 0.15 -19.53 -8.54
C LYS A 281 -0.70 -20.60 -7.87
N THR A 282 -0.03 -21.62 -7.31
CA THR A 282 -0.71 -22.71 -6.60
C THR A 282 -1.47 -22.21 -5.37
N ASP A 283 -0.86 -21.35 -4.58
CA ASP A 283 -1.46 -20.88 -3.32
C ASP A 283 -2.56 -19.86 -3.57
N ILE A 284 -2.47 -19.01 -4.60
CA ILE A 284 -3.60 -18.16 -5.04
C ILE A 284 -4.78 -19.01 -5.51
N GLN A 285 -4.53 -20.09 -6.29
CA GLN A 285 -5.61 -20.97 -6.71
C GLN A 285 -6.32 -21.63 -5.54
N LYS A 286 -5.56 -22.10 -4.53
CA LYS A 286 -6.15 -22.64 -3.28
C LYS A 286 -6.94 -21.58 -2.52
N PHE A 287 -6.42 -20.36 -2.45
CA PHE A 287 -7.07 -19.24 -1.78
C PHE A 287 -8.43 -18.93 -2.41
N VAL A 288 -8.48 -18.85 -3.74
CA VAL A 288 -9.72 -18.59 -4.48
C VAL A 288 -10.72 -19.73 -4.34
N THR A 289 -10.25 -21.00 -4.42
CA THR A 289 -11.14 -22.17 -4.31
C THR A 289 -11.66 -22.41 -2.90
N ALA A 290 -10.98 -21.90 -1.86
CA ALA A 290 -11.50 -21.96 -0.49
C ALA A 290 -12.73 -21.07 -0.26
N LEU A 291 -13.09 -20.22 -1.23
CA LEU A 291 -14.23 -19.29 -1.23
C LEU A 291 -15.41 -19.78 -2.09
N ALA A 292 -15.17 -20.78 -2.95
CA ALA A 292 -16.18 -21.41 -3.80
C ALA A 292 -16.90 -22.53 -3.05
#